data_f622f4465c57b356c3a86062e7216c2c
#
_entry.id   f622f4465c57b356c3a86062e7216c2c
#
_cell.length_a   1.000
_cell.length_b   1.000
_cell.length_c   1.000
_cell.angle_alpha   90.00
_cell.angle_beta   90.00
_cell.angle_gamma   90.00
#
_symmetry.space_group_name_H-M   'P 1'
#
loop_
_entity.id
_entity.type
_entity.pdbx_description
1 polymer ?
#
loop_
_entity_poly.entity_id
_entity_poly.type
_entity_poly.pdbx_seq_one_letter_code
_entity_poly.pdbx_strand_id
1 'polypeptide(L)'
;MNLKQLSSIAALLLLAACAQPNLPQQNSWQAAEQVQDFSADGRLAVKVEGKGSYANFDWTYQNAVQTIDVNTPLGNTVGQLCQDSEGVLAVDSKGKVYQAETAEELSRQLLGFALPVQYLHIWADGKRVANAPYKILPDGRLEQFDWTILRTLNSSGQPKTLQLENAKFNIRLVFDTVNHSLDKNGQTRCAARK
;
A
#
# COMPACT_ATOMS: atom_id res chain seq x y z
N MET A 1 -23.15 -30.66 -52.78
CA MET A 1 -22.39 -29.84 -51.82
C MET A 1 -21.01 -30.47 -51.73
N ASN A 2 -20.01 -29.77 -52.29
CA ASN A 2 -18.68 -30.37 -52.53
C ASN A 2 -17.84 -30.45 -51.23
N LEU A 3 -17.25 -31.61 -50.97
CA LEU A 3 -16.40 -31.92 -49.80
C LEU A 3 -15.27 -30.91 -49.58
N LYS A 4 -14.82 -30.21 -50.65
CA LYS A 4 -13.81 -29.14 -50.61
C LYS A 4 -14.30 -27.84 -49.95
N GLN A 5 -15.59 -27.57 -49.93
CA GLN A 5 -16.15 -26.36 -49.29
C GLN A 5 -16.33 -26.54 -47.74
N LEU A 6 -16.53 -27.77 -47.29
CA LEU A 6 -16.59 -28.04 -45.83
C LEU A 6 -15.20 -27.93 -45.16
N SER A 7 -14.11 -28.23 -45.85
CA SER A 7 -12.73 -28.13 -45.32
C SER A 7 -12.32 -26.66 -45.10
N SER A 8 -12.79 -25.72 -45.93
CA SER A 8 -12.42 -24.31 -45.80
C SER A 8 -13.12 -23.59 -44.64
N ILE A 9 -14.33 -24.04 -44.24
CA ILE A 9 -15.07 -23.45 -43.14
C ILE A 9 -14.54 -23.94 -41.77
N ALA A 10 -14.04 -25.16 -41.70
CA ALA A 10 -13.44 -25.72 -40.48
C ALA A 10 -12.08 -25.07 -40.13
N ALA A 11 -11.34 -24.54 -41.11
CA ALA A 11 -10.03 -23.90 -40.88
C ALA A 11 -10.16 -22.44 -40.32
N LEU A 12 -11.29 -21.75 -40.53
CA LEU A 12 -11.50 -20.38 -40.01
C LEU A 12 -11.94 -20.32 -38.56
N LEU A 13 -12.42 -21.42 -37.99
CA LEU A 13 -12.90 -21.46 -36.60
C LEU A 13 -11.81 -21.67 -35.55
N LEU A 14 -10.56 -21.96 -35.97
CA LEU A 14 -9.45 -22.24 -35.05
C LEU A 14 -8.59 -21.01 -34.68
N LEU A 15 -8.86 -19.84 -35.23
CA LEU A 15 -8.08 -18.61 -34.99
C LEU A 15 -8.66 -17.67 -33.92
N ALA A 16 -9.80 -18.02 -33.33
CA ALA A 16 -10.46 -17.16 -32.32
C ALA A 16 -10.04 -17.44 -30.85
N ALA A 17 -9.05 -18.30 -30.60
CA ALA A 17 -8.78 -18.85 -29.27
C ALA A 17 -7.63 -18.15 -28.49
N CYS A 18 -7.11 -17.00 -28.89
CA CYS A 18 -5.95 -16.39 -28.24
C CYS A 18 -6.08 -14.91 -27.95
N ALA A 19 -7.24 -14.42 -27.54
CA ALA A 19 -7.35 -13.09 -26.95
C ALA A 19 -8.11 -13.18 -25.62
N GLN A 20 -7.53 -13.86 -24.65
CA GLN A 20 -7.92 -13.57 -23.25
C GLN A 20 -7.28 -12.24 -22.90
N PRO A 21 -8.08 -11.17 -22.62
CA PRO A 21 -7.52 -9.99 -22.02
C PRO A 21 -6.87 -10.42 -20.70
N ASN A 22 -5.60 -10.08 -20.49
CA ASN A 22 -4.96 -10.17 -19.18
C ASN A 22 -5.75 -9.27 -18.26
N LEU A 23 -6.76 -9.81 -17.59
CA LEU A 23 -7.44 -9.12 -16.51
C LEU A 23 -6.37 -8.80 -15.47
N PRO A 24 -6.29 -7.54 -14.99
CA PRO A 24 -5.37 -7.20 -13.91
C PRO A 24 -5.64 -8.18 -12.78
N GLN A 25 -4.58 -8.74 -12.20
CA GLN A 25 -4.68 -9.71 -11.11
C GLN A 25 -5.49 -9.07 -9.99
N GLN A 26 -6.71 -9.55 -9.80
CA GLN A 26 -7.69 -8.94 -8.94
C GLN A 26 -7.27 -9.15 -7.50
N ASN A 27 -7.12 -8.08 -6.73
CA ASN A 27 -6.85 -8.18 -5.28
C ASN A 27 -7.98 -8.98 -4.63
N SER A 28 -7.63 -10.01 -3.88
CA SER A 28 -8.64 -10.84 -3.20
C SER A 28 -9.22 -10.18 -1.95
N TRP A 29 -8.52 -9.15 -1.41
CA TRP A 29 -8.89 -8.43 -0.18
C TRP A 29 -9.36 -9.35 0.96
N GLN A 30 -8.66 -10.45 1.16
CA GLN A 30 -8.92 -11.36 2.27
C GLN A 30 -8.71 -10.65 3.61
N ALA A 31 -9.39 -11.10 4.66
CA ALA A 31 -9.15 -10.57 6.00
C ALA A 31 -7.70 -10.82 6.42
N ALA A 32 -7.06 -9.81 7.01
CA ALA A 32 -5.72 -9.96 7.55
C ALA A 32 -5.78 -10.81 8.82
N GLU A 33 -5.22 -12.01 8.79
CA GLU A 33 -4.91 -12.80 9.98
C GLU A 33 -3.49 -12.48 10.45
N GLN A 34 -2.57 -12.39 9.50
CA GLN A 34 -1.17 -11.98 9.69
C GLN A 34 -0.71 -11.21 8.45
N VAL A 35 0.21 -10.28 8.65
CA VAL A 35 0.93 -9.58 7.58
C VAL A 35 2.37 -10.06 7.62
N GLN A 36 2.92 -10.37 6.46
CA GLN A 36 4.31 -10.79 6.34
C GLN A 36 5.24 -9.61 6.60
N ASP A 37 6.34 -9.86 7.31
CA ASP A 37 7.41 -8.89 7.49
C ASP A 37 7.98 -8.46 6.13
N PHE A 38 8.25 -7.17 5.97
CA PHE A 38 8.82 -6.62 4.75
C PHE A 38 9.62 -5.34 5.01
N SER A 39 10.53 -5.03 4.09
CA SER A 39 11.02 -3.68 3.86
C SER A 39 10.71 -3.25 2.43
N ALA A 40 10.48 -1.97 2.25
CA ALA A 40 10.19 -1.40 0.94
C ALA A 40 10.73 0.02 0.87
N ASP A 41 11.10 0.44 -0.32
CA ASP A 41 11.42 1.82 -0.63
C ASP A 41 10.64 2.28 -1.87
N GLY A 42 10.54 3.59 -2.04
CA GLY A 42 9.81 4.13 -3.17
C GLY A 42 9.47 5.60 -3.05
N ARG A 43 8.42 5.98 -3.78
CA ARG A 43 7.98 7.35 -3.93
C ARG A 43 6.59 7.54 -3.38
N LEU A 44 6.41 8.63 -2.63
CA LEU A 44 5.16 9.06 -2.04
C LEU A 44 4.67 10.33 -2.73
N ALA A 45 3.43 10.33 -3.16
CA ALA A 45 2.72 11.54 -3.57
C ALA A 45 1.50 11.73 -2.69
N VAL A 46 1.32 12.93 -2.17
CA VAL A 46 0.14 13.32 -1.38
C VAL A 46 -0.49 14.54 -2.02
N LYS A 47 -1.78 14.47 -2.32
CA LYS A 47 -2.56 15.59 -2.83
C LYS A 47 -3.67 15.92 -1.83
N VAL A 48 -3.70 17.18 -1.39
CA VAL A 48 -4.68 17.71 -0.44
C VAL A 48 -5.33 18.93 -1.09
N GLU A 49 -6.64 18.90 -1.30
CA GLU A 49 -7.41 20.02 -1.88
C GLU A 49 -6.76 20.60 -3.15
N GLY A 50 -6.24 19.73 -4.01
CA GLY A 50 -5.61 20.13 -5.27
C GLY A 50 -4.11 20.46 -5.18
N LYS A 51 -3.52 20.64 -3.99
CA LYS A 51 -2.09 20.88 -3.80
C LYS A 51 -1.35 19.56 -3.62
N GLY A 52 -0.30 19.34 -4.40
CA GLY A 52 0.51 18.12 -4.39
C GLY A 52 1.86 18.31 -3.69
N SER A 53 2.29 17.28 -2.97
CA SER A 53 3.63 17.15 -2.40
C SER A 53 4.21 15.80 -2.75
N TYR A 54 5.53 15.72 -2.92
CA TYR A 54 6.25 14.51 -3.31
C TYR A 54 7.41 14.28 -2.36
N ALA A 55 7.65 13.02 -2.03
CA ALA A 55 8.75 12.57 -1.19
C ALA A 55 9.19 11.17 -1.62
N ASN A 56 10.32 10.71 -1.14
CA ASN A 56 10.68 9.31 -1.12
C ASN A 56 10.30 8.73 0.25
N PHE A 57 10.15 7.41 0.32
CA PHE A 57 9.94 6.72 1.59
C PHE A 57 10.83 5.48 1.68
N ASP A 58 11.23 5.17 2.92
CA ASP A 58 11.72 3.86 3.33
C ASP A 58 10.76 3.31 4.37
N TRP A 59 10.28 2.09 4.18
CA TRP A 59 9.25 1.50 5.02
C TRP A 59 9.65 0.11 5.46
N THR A 60 9.67 -0.12 6.76
CA THR A 60 9.89 -1.43 7.36
C THR A 60 8.69 -1.81 8.21
N TYR A 61 8.20 -3.04 8.03
CA TYR A 61 7.25 -3.69 8.92
C TYR A 61 7.86 -5.00 9.36
N GLN A 62 8.19 -5.13 10.65
CA GLN A 62 8.81 -6.32 11.20
C GLN A 62 8.50 -6.46 12.70
N ASN A 63 8.21 -7.70 13.15
CA ASN A 63 7.87 -7.97 14.56
C ASN A 63 6.73 -7.07 15.09
N ALA A 64 5.73 -6.76 14.26
CA ALA A 64 4.65 -5.82 14.54
C ALA A 64 5.11 -4.37 14.83
N VAL A 65 6.34 -4.02 14.49
CA VAL A 65 6.83 -2.64 14.48
C VAL A 65 6.81 -2.12 13.05
N GLN A 66 6.17 -0.98 12.83
CA GLN A 66 6.14 -0.28 11.56
C GLN A 66 6.96 0.99 11.65
N THR A 67 7.92 1.17 10.76
CA THR A 67 8.70 2.40 10.63
C THR A 67 8.62 2.92 9.20
N ILE A 68 8.26 4.18 9.02
CA ILE A 68 8.19 4.86 7.73
C ILE A 68 9.04 6.13 7.83
N ASP A 69 10.16 6.16 7.11
CA ASP A 69 10.96 7.34 6.90
C ASP A 69 10.47 8.09 5.66
N VAL A 70 10.27 9.39 5.79
CA VAL A 70 9.91 10.27 4.68
C VAL A 70 11.14 11.11 4.35
N ASN A 71 11.58 11.03 3.10
CA ASN A 71 12.82 11.63 2.63
C ASN A 71 12.55 12.64 1.51
N THR A 72 13.35 13.71 1.45
CA THR A 72 13.37 14.57 0.27
C THR A 72 13.86 13.77 -0.95
N PRO A 73 13.65 14.24 -2.19
CA PRO A 73 14.25 13.62 -3.38
C PRO A 73 15.78 13.54 -3.34
N LEU A 74 16.43 14.37 -2.52
CA LEU A 74 17.89 14.36 -2.31
C LEU A 74 18.33 13.38 -1.21
N GLY A 75 17.41 12.63 -0.59
CA GLY A 75 17.72 11.61 0.41
C GLY A 75 17.79 12.11 1.86
N ASN A 76 17.50 13.40 2.14
CA ASN A 76 17.48 13.87 3.53
C ASN A 76 16.15 13.49 4.20
N THR A 77 16.19 12.84 5.35
CA THR A 77 14.99 12.51 6.13
C THR A 77 14.34 13.78 6.68
N VAL A 78 13.08 13.97 6.34
CA VAL A 78 12.26 15.11 6.80
C VAL A 78 11.35 14.71 7.95
N GLY A 79 11.10 13.43 8.13
CA GLY A 79 10.34 12.90 9.24
C GLY A 79 10.34 11.39 9.24
N GLN A 80 10.17 10.82 10.42
CA GLN A 80 9.99 9.39 10.63
C GLN A 80 8.69 9.18 11.40
N LEU A 81 7.92 8.19 11.00
CA LEU A 81 6.80 7.68 11.77
C LEU A 81 7.15 6.25 12.19
N CYS A 82 6.95 5.94 13.47
CA CYS A 82 7.11 4.59 13.99
C CYS A 82 5.90 4.21 14.86
N GLN A 83 5.42 2.99 14.67
CA GLN A 83 4.32 2.40 15.43
C GLN A 83 4.75 1.06 16.00
N ASP A 84 4.47 0.84 17.27
CA ASP A 84 4.67 -0.41 17.99
C ASP A 84 3.49 -0.70 18.95
N SER A 85 3.64 -1.69 19.85
CA SER A 85 2.61 -2.04 20.82
C SER A 85 2.31 -0.96 21.87
N GLU A 86 3.18 0.05 22.03
CA GLU A 86 3.02 1.14 23.00
C GLU A 86 2.40 2.40 22.34
N GLY A 87 2.05 2.36 21.05
CA GLY A 87 1.45 3.45 20.31
C GLY A 87 2.32 3.96 19.16
N VAL A 88 2.19 5.23 18.82
CA VAL A 88 2.80 5.84 17.65
C VAL A 88 3.69 7.01 18.01
N LEU A 89 4.85 7.08 17.36
CA LEU A 89 5.80 8.19 17.43
C LEU A 89 5.96 8.83 16.06
N ALA A 90 6.14 10.15 16.04
CA ALA A 90 6.72 10.85 14.90
C ALA A 90 7.97 11.62 15.36
N VAL A 91 9.01 11.59 14.54
CA VAL A 91 10.24 12.35 14.76
C VAL A 91 10.40 13.31 13.58
N ASP A 92 10.50 14.60 13.86
CA ASP A 92 10.72 15.60 12.80
C ASP A 92 12.22 15.73 12.42
N SER A 93 12.51 16.51 11.38
CA SER A 93 13.89 16.74 10.89
C SER A 93 14.81 17.40 11.91
N LYS A 94 14.28 17.91 13.03
CA LYS A 94 15.04 18.50 14.13
C LYS A 94 15.25 17.52 15.29
N GLY A 95 14.76 16.28 15.15
CA GLY A 95 14.82 15.26 16.19
C GLY A 95 13.78 15.42 17.30
N LYS A 96 12.81 16.32 17.14
CA LYS A 96 11.71 16.44 18.11
C LYS A 96 10.75 15.28 17.97
N VAL A 97 10.45 14.63 19.09
CA VAL A 97 9.54 13.47 19.18
C VAL A 97 8.15 13.94 19.56
N TYR A 98 7.17 13.46 18.83
CA TYR A 98 5.74 13.57 19.10
C TYR A 98 5.19 12.18 19.30
N GLN A 99 4.21 11.99 20.17
CA GLN A 99 3.64 10.67 20.42
C GLN A 99 2.15 10.73 20.69
N ALA A 100 1.45 9.66 20.36
CA ALA A 100 0.03 9.47 20.63
C ALA A 100 -0.26 7.97 20.79
N GLU A 101 -1.46 7.64 21.25
CA GLU A 101 -1.92 6.24 21.34
C GLU A 101 -2.21 5.66 19.95
N THR A 102 -2.67 6.49 19.00
CA THR A 102 -3.02 6.07 17.65
C THR A 102 -2.40 6.96 16.56
N ALA A 103 -2.20 6.38 15.38
CA ALA A 103 -1.69 7.12 14.22
C ALA A 103 -2.67 8.21 13.72
N GLU A 104 -3.97 7.96 13.86
CA GLU A 104 -4.99 8.97 13.54
C GLU A 104 -4.91 10.17 14.46
N GLU A 105 -4.73 9.93 15.77
CA GLU A 105 -4.57 11.01 16.73
C GLU A 105 -3.30 11.82 16.44
N LEU A 106 -2.16 11.15 16.28
CA LEU A 106 -0.89 11.80 15.99
C LEU A 106 -0.95 12.59 14.68
N SER A 107 -1.50 12.01 13.62
CA SER A 107 -1.62 12.70 12.33
C SER A 107 -2.59 13.88 12.40
N ARG A 108 -3.67 13.78 13.18
CA ARG A 108 -4.58 14.90 13.41
C ARG A 108 -3.91 16.05 14.18
N GLN A 109 -3.07 15.75 15.17
CA GLN A 109 -2.29 16.75 15.90
C GLN A 109 -1.26 17.46 15.01
N LEU A 110 -0.55 16.70 14.16
CA LEU A 110 0.57 17.23 13.37
C LEU A 110 0.11 17.86 12.06
N LEU A 111 -0.92 17.29 11.42
CA LEU A 111 -1.33 17.63 10.05
C LEU A 111 -2.73 18.25 9.99
N GLY A 112 -3.49 18.20 11.09
CA GLY A 112 -4.87 18.69 11.15
C GLY A 112 -5.91 17.68 10.63
N PHE A 113 -5.51 16.46 10.23
CA PHE A 113 -6.40 15.41 9.75
C PHE A 113 -5.88 14.01 10.08
N ALA A 114 -6.79 13.05 10.15
CA ALA A 114 -6.45 11.66 10.42
C ALA A 114 -5.93 10.93 9.17
N LEU A 115 -4.78 10.27 9.30
CA LEU A 115 -4.25 9.35 8.30
C LEU A 115 -4.35 7.90 8.82
N PRO A 116 -4.75 6.94 8.00
CA PRO A 116 -4.93 5.55 8.40
C PRO A 116 -3.60 4.76 8.37
N VAL A 117 -2.52 5.34 8.91
CA VAL A 117 -1.16 4.81 8.77
C VAL A 117 -1.04 3.42 9.38
N GLN A 118 -1.76 3.14 10.45
CA GLN A 118 -1.77 1.83 11.12
C GLN A 118 -2.31 0.70 10.25
N TYR A 119 -3.01 0.99 9.15
CA TYR A 119 -3.56 -0.03 8.26
C TYR A 119 -2.81 -0.15 6.94
N LEU A 120 -1.85 0.74 6.65
CA LEU A 120 -1.15 0.78 5.37
C LEU A 120 -0.46 -0.55 5.04
N HIS A 121 0.20 -1.18 6.02
CA HIS A 121 0.88 -2.47 5.83
C HIS A 121 -0.09 -3.60 5.45
N ILE A 122 -1.31 -3.59 6.00
CA ILE A 122 -2.37 -4.55 5.66
C ILE A 122 -2.81 -4.38 4.20
N TRP A 123 -3.08 -3.14 3.81
CA TRP A 123 -3.53 -2.84 2.44
C TRP A 123 -2.42 -3.01 1.40
N ALA A 124 -1.17 -2.71 1.75
CA ALA A 124 -0.02 -2.98 0.89
C ALA A 124 0.18 -4.48 0.64
N ASP A 125 -0.11 -5.33 1.62
CA ASP A 125 -0.12 -6.79 1.48
C ASP A 125 -1.33 -7.33 0.69
N GLY A 126 -2.27 -6.44 0.30
CA GLY A 126 -3.48 -6.79 -0.46
C GLY A 126 -4.57 -7.43 0.38
N LYS A 127 -4.52 -7.19 1.67
CA LYS A 127 -5.50 -7.64 2.66
C LYS A 127 -6.37 -6.48 3.12
N ARG A 128 -7.52 -6.78 3.69
CA ARG A 128 -8.37 -5.84 4.41
C ARG A 128 -8.22 -6.00 5.90
N VAL A 129 -8.48 -4.95 6.66
CA VAL A 129 -8.53 -5.03 8.12
C VAL A 129 -9.66 -5.95 8.52
N ALA A 130 -9.36 -6.96 9.36
CA ALA A 130 -10.34 -7.91 9.88
C ALA A 130 -11.34 -7.22 10.82
N ASN A 131 -12.54 -7.77 10.92
CA ASN A 131 -13.60 -7.31 11.83
C ASN A 131 -14.03 -5.84 11.67
N ALA A 132 -13.67 -5.20 10.55
CA ALA A 132 -14.10 -3.86 10.19
C ALA A 132 -15.03 -3.90 8.98
N PRO A 133 -16.04 -3.01 8.89
CA PRO A 133 -16.89 -2.88 7.71
C PRO A 133 -16.05 -2.62 6.44
N TYR A 134 -16.44 -3.23 5.35
CA TYR A 134 -15.78 -3.05 4.06
C TYR A 134 -16.74 -3.27 2.90
N LYS A 135 -16.34 -2.79 1.73
CA LYS A 135 -17.01 -3.08 0.46
C LYS A 135 -15.97 -3.28 -0.63
N ILE A 136 -16.16 -4.26 -1.49
CA ILE A 136 -15.36 -4.42 -2.70
C ILE A 136 -16.16 -3.86 -3.87
N LEU A 137 -15.58 -2.89 -4.56
CA LEU A 137 -16.22 -2.25 -5.71
C LEU A 137 -16.13 -3.15 -6.96
N PRO A 138 -16.99 -2.93 -7.98
CA PRO A 138 -16.97 -3.72 -9.21
C PRO A 138 -15.63 -3.69 -9.97
N ASP A 139 -14.83 -2.65 -9.78
CA ASP A 139 -13.50 -2.49 -10.37
C ASP A 139 -12.37 -3.08 -9.50
N GLY A 140 -12.72 -3.78 -8.42
CA GLY A 140 -11.77 -4.45 -7.52
C GLY A 140 -11.15 -3.57 -6.45
N ARG A 141 -11.53 -2.29 -6.34
CA ARG A 141 -11.09 -1.43 -5.24
C ARG A 141 -11.76 -1.82 -3.93
N LEU A 142 -11.08 -1.59 -2.82
CA LEU A 142 -11.60 -1.77 -1.46
C LEU A 142 -12.07 -0.43 -0.91
N GLU A 143 -13.28 -0.38 -0.35
CA GLU A 143 -13.72 0.70 0.54
C GLU A 143 -13.64 0.22 1.98
N GLN A 144 -12.87 0.93 2.83
CA GLN A 144 -12.74 0.66 4.25
C GLN A 144 -12.30 1.95 4.99
N PHE A 145 -12.90 2.27 6.15
CA PHE A 145 -12.61 3.47 6.97
C PHE A 145 -12.66 4.78 6.19
N ASP A 146 -13.69 5.00 5.39
CA ASP A 146 -13.86 6.18 4.52
C ASP A 146 -12.77 6.36 3.45
N TRP A 147 -11.96 5.33 3.20
CA TRP A 147 -10.96 5.30 2.15
C TRP A 147 -11.34 4.33 1.04
N THR A 148 -11.12 4.77 -0.18
CA THR A 148 -11.11 3.90 -1.37
C THR A 148 -9.66 3.52 -1.65
N ILE A 149 -9.35 2.23 -1.62
CA ILE A 149 -8.00 1.69 -1.73
C ILE A 149 -7.86 0.92 -3.05
N LEU A 150 -6.84 1.27 -3.82
CA LEU A 150 -6.41 0.56 -5.02
C LEU A 150 -4.99 0.08 -4.85
N ARG A 151 -4.76 -1.20 -5.05
CA ARG A 151 -3.43 -1.81 -5.09
C ARG A 151 -3.19 -2.40 -6.48
N THR A 152 -2.02 -2.16 -7.04
CA THR A 152 -1.56 -2.84 -8.25
C THR A 152 -0.31 -3.65 -7.96
N LEU A 153 -0.09 -4.69 -8.74
CA LEU A 153 1.05 -5.59 -8.61
C LEU A 153 2.02 -5.40 -9.79
N ASN A 154 3.28 -5.71 -9.54
CA ASN A 154 4.26 -5.91 -10.61
C ASN A 154 4.13 -7.33 -11.20
N SER A 155 4.96 -7.65 -12.20
CA SER A 155 4.98 -8.96 -12.85
C SER A 155 5.38 -10.12 -11.91
N SER A 156 6.02 -9.84 -10.79
CA SER A 156 6.42 -10.82 -9.77
C SER A 156 5.36 -11.00 -8.66
N GLY A 157 4.19 -10.33 -8.78
CA GLY A 157 3.13 -10.42 -7.78
C GLY A 157 3.34 -9.55 -6.53
N GLN A 158 4.40 -8.73 -6.49
CA GLN A 158 4.66 -7.81 -5.39
C GLN A 158 3.90 -6.49 -5.58
N PRO A 159 3.63 -5.72 -4.51
CA PRO A 159 2.99 -4.42 -4.64
C PRO A 159 3.81 -3.49 -5.55
N LYS A 160 3.14 -2.90 -6.54
CA LYS A 160 3.69 -1.86 -7.41
C LYS A 160 3.20 -0.48 -7.03
N THR A 161 1.91 -0.37 -6.73
CA THR A 161 1.34 0.88 -6.20
C THR A 161 0.31 0.56 -5.14
N LEU A 162 0.20 1.47 -4.16
CA LEU A 162 -0.91 1.55 -3.23
C LEU A 162 -1.46 2.98 -3.30
N GLN A 163 -2.72 3.12 -3.65
CA GLN A 163 -3.41 4.40 -3.71
C GLN A 163 -4.57 4.41 -2.73
N LEU A 164 -4.64 5.47 -1.93
CA LEU A 164 -5.72 5.73 -0.99
C LEU A 164 -6.38 7.06 -1.37
N GLU A 165 -7.68 7.06 -1.45
CA GLU A 165 -8.44 8.22 -1.87
C GLU A 165 -9.67 8.40 -0.98
N ASN A 166 -9.95 9.65 -0.62
CA ASN A 166 -11.21 10.07 -0.04
C ASN A 166 -11.60 11.47 -0.55
N ALA A 167 -12.64 12.08 0.02
CA ALA A 167 -13.14 13.38 -0.44
C ALA A 167 -12.09 14.52 -0.44
N LYS A 168 -11.05 14.43 0.40
CA LYS A 168 -10.04 15.50 0.59
C LYS A 168 -8.65 15.11 0.13
N PHE A 169 -8.32 13.82 0.18
CA PHE A 169 -6.96 13.31 0.03
C PHE A 169 -6.86 12.31 -1.10
N ASN A 170 -5.75 12.39 -1.81
CA ASN A 170 -5.27 11.31 -2.67
C ASN A 170 -3.80 11.06 -2.31
N ILE A 171 -3.53 9.85 -1.80
CA ILE A 171 -2.21 9.40 -1.37
C ILE A 171 -1.81 8.25 -2.29
N ARG A 172 -0.63 8.33 -2.87
CA ARG A 172 -0.10 7.30 -3.74
C ARG A 172 1.31 6.94 -3.34
N LEU A 173 1.51 5.67 -3.00
CA LEU A 173 2.82 5.06 -2.85
C LEU A 173 3.15 4.28 -4.13
N VAL A 174 4.35 4.47 -4.64
CA VAL A 174 4.92 3.69 -5.75
C VAL A 174 6.11 2.97 -5.19
N PHE A 175 6.05 1.65 -5.15
CA PHE A 175 7.12 0.80 -4.62
C PHE A 175 8.17 0.59 -5.72
N ASP A 176 9.39 0.96 -5.42
CA ASP A 176 10.55 0.70 -6.29
C ASP A 176 11.15 -0.65 -5.94
N THR A 177 11.31 -0.99 -4.63
CA THR A 177 11.64 -2.34 -4.16
C THR A 177 10.71 -2.81 -3.05
N VAL A 178 10.57 -4.12 -2.92
CA VAL A 178 9.92 -4.79 -1.77
C VAL A 178 10.71 -6.04 -1.46
N ASN A 179 11.16 -6.19 -0.21
CA ASN A 179 11.94 -7.33 0.25
C ASN A 179 11.29 -7.97 1.48
N HIS A 180 11.08 -9.28 1.43
CA HIS A 180 10.54 -10.09 2.52
C HIS A 180 11.62 -10.91 3.27
N SER A 181 12.88 -10.82 2.82
CA SER A 181 14.00 -11.52 3.46
C SER A 181 14.71 -10.57 4.43
N LEU A 182 14.11 -10.36 5.60
CA LEU A 182 14.67 -9.50 6.63
C LEU A 182 15.48 -10.30 7.66
N ASP A 183 16.45 -9.62 8.30
CA ASP A 183 17.19 -10.22 9.41
C ASP A 183 16.26 -10.53 10.58
N LYS A 184 16.44 -11.69 11.21
CA LYS A 184 15.61 -12.13 12.34
C LYS A 184 15.73 -11.27 13.60
N ASN A 185 16.77 -10.43 13.68
CA ASN A 185 17.06 -9.55 14.82
C ASN A 185 16.44 -8.15 14.66
N GLY A 186 15.31 -8.04 13.99
CA GLY A 186 14.60 -6.78 13.80
C GLY A 186 14.17 -6.13 15.12
N GLN A 187 13.88 -4.85 15.05
CA GLN A 187 13.40 -4.05 16.18
C GLN A 187 12.08 -4.61 16.72
N THR A 188 11.94 -4.63 18.04
CA THR A 188 10.69 -5.02 18.75
C THR A 188 9.96 -3.82 19.33
N ARG A 189 10.52 -2.63 19.20
CA ARG A 189 9.93 -1.32 19.57
C ARG A 189 10.54 -0.20 18.78
N CYS A 190 9.86 0.96 18.77
CA CYS A 190 10.36 2.16 18.10
C CYS A 190 11.68 2.66 18.70
N ALA A 191 12.68 2.93 17.86
CA ALA A 191 14.02 3.33 18.30
C ALA A 191 14.04 4.67 19.06
N ALA A 192 13.14 5.60 18.73
CA ALA A 192 13.03 6.90 19.41
C ALA A 192 12.26 6.85 20.74
N ARG A 193 11.77 5.67 21.16
CA ARG A 193 11.09 5.49 22.44
C ARG A 193 12.15 5.37 23.55
N LYS A 194 12.11 6.27 24.50
CA LYS A 194 13.02 6.32 25.67
C LYS A 194 12.57 5.39 26.78
#